data_af2074d62f64193d6f218e4c32954572
#
_entry.id   af2074d62f64193d6f218e4c32954572
#
_cell.length_a   1.000
_cell.length_b   1.000
_cell.length_c   1.000
_cell.angle_alpha   90.00
_cell.angle_beta   90.00
_cell.angle_gamma   90.00
#
_symmetry.space_group_name_H-M   'P 1'
#
loop_
_entity.id
_entity.type
_entity.pdbx_description
1 polymer ?
#
loop_
_entity_poly.entity_id
_entity_poly.type
_entity_poly.pdbx_seq_one_letter_code
_entity_poly.pdbx_strand_id
1 'polypeptide(L)'
;MAAWKNLDTLASYSELSKLKNHVDIAEAMSGAKGAERVAKYSVPMAAGLNYNYAAKEVDETVLAALEKLANEAELSEKFEELYNGAVINTGENRMVLHHLARVQLGKAVVADGVDKREFYVAQQKKAADFANKVHAGEITNENGEKFTTVVQIGIGGSDLGPRALYIA
;
A
#
# COMPACT_ATOMS: atom_id res chain seq x y z
N MET A 1 18.27 -1.09 14.02
CA MET A 1 16.93 -0.46 13.83
C MET A 1 17.13 0.97 13.38
N ALA A 2 16.49 1.37 12.30
CA ALA A 2 16.51 2.73 11.81
C ALA A 2 15.94 3.71 12.85
N ALA A 3 16.51 4.90 12.93
CA ALA A 3 16.07 5.89 13.91
C ALA A 3 14.79 6.60 13.45
N TRP A 4 13.74 6.52 14.26
CA TRP A 4 12.49 7.24 14.00
C TRP A 4 12.59 8.68 14.51
N LYS A 5 12.62 9.63 13.57
CA LYS A 5 12.64 11.07 13.84
C LYS A 5 11.41 11.69 13.15
N ASN A 6 10.88 12.75 13.72
CA ASN A 6 9.86 13.54 13.02
C ASN A 6 10.49 14.22 11.79
N LEU A 7 9.80 14.22 10.67
CA LEU A 7 10.31 14.77 9.41
C LEU A 7 10.68 16.26 9.53
N ASP A 8 9.92 17.02 10.29
CA ASP A 8 10.15 18.46 10.53
C ASP A 8 11.44 18.77 11.31
N THR A 9 12.07 17.75 11.92
CA THR A 9 13.38 17.89 12.57
C THR A 9 14.57 17.67 11.62
N LEU A 10 14.31 17.25 10.37
CA LEU A 10 15.32 16.96 9.37
C LEU A 10 15.69 18.21 8.57
N ALA A 11 16.98 18.37 8.30
CA ALA A 11 17.48 19.53 7.51
C ALA A 11 16.93 19.50 6.07
N SER A 12 16.87 18.32 5.46
CA SER A 12 16.32 18.11 4.12
C SER A 12 14.83 18.44 4.02
N TYR A 13 14.05 18.22 5.09
CA TYR A 13 12.66 18.67 5.13
C TYR A 13 12.53 20.18 5.07
N SER A 14 13.40 20.88 5.80
CA SER A 14 13.46 22.35 5.77
C SER A 14 13.86 22.89 4.39
N GLU A 15 14.76 22.19 3.68
CA GLU A 15 15.12 22.52 2.29
C GLU A 15 13.97 22.30 1.33
N LEU A 16 13.30 21.15 1.41
CA LEU A 16 12.13 20.83 0.59
C LEU A 16 10.99 21.84 0.81
N SER A 17 10.76 22.27 2.04
CA SER A 17 9.71 23.24 2.37
C SER A 17 9.90 24.61 1.69
N LYS A 18 11.13 24.98 1.36
CA LYS A 18 11.44 26.21 0.61
C LYS A 18 11.03 26.14 -0.85
N LEU A 19 10.81 24.93 -1.38
CA LEU A 19 10.37 24.70 -2.75
C LEU A 19 8.84 24.68 -2.91
N LYS A 20 8.10 25.11 -1.91
CA LYS A 20 6.64 25.25 -2.00
C LYS A 20 6.28 26.19 -3.16
N ASN A 21 5.37 25.74 -4.04
CA ASN A 21 4.99 26.44 -5.27
C ASN A 21 6.14 26.66 -6.29
N HIS A 22 7.21 25.86 -6.22
CA HIS A 22 8.32 25.94 -7.17
C HIS A 22 7.90 25.56 -8.59
N VAL A 23 6.93 24.67 -8.75
CA VAL A 23 6.41 24.22 -10.05
C VAL A 23 4.97 24.71 -10.22
N ASP A 24 4.71 25.52 -11.25
CA ASP A 24 3.36 25.79 -11.73
C ASP A 24 2.88 24.60 -12.57
N ILE A 25 2.00 23.81 -12.01
CA ILE A 25 1.52 22.58 -12.67
C ILE A 25 0.63 22.89 -13.89
N ALA A 26 -0.08 23.99 -13.89
CA ALA A 26 -0.92 24.39 -15.01
C ALA A 26 -0.05 24.77 -16.22
N GLU A 27 1.02 25.53 -16.01
CA GLU A 27 2.00 25.82 -17.04
C GLU A 27 2.76 24.58 -17.48
N ALA A 28 3.25 23.77 -16.54
CA ALA A 28 4.04 22.57 -16.81
C ALA A 28 3.27 21.50 -17.62
N MET A 29 1.95 21.43 -17.49
CA MET A 29 1.07 20.50 -18.21
C MET A 29 0.48 21.10 -19.49
N SER A 30 0.83 22.33 -19.89
CA SER A 30 0.26 22.98 -21.05
C SER A 30 0.90 22.53 -22.37
N GLY A 31 0.09 22.36 -23.43
CA GLY A 31 0.54 22.10 -24.81
C GLY A 31 1.48 20.89 -24.94
N ALA A 32 2.52 21.03 -25.76
CA ALA A 32 3.51 19.96 -26.00
C ALA A 32 4.32 19.58 -24.76
N LYS A 33 4.58 20.54 -23.88
CA LYS A 33 5.28 20.29 -22.59
C LYS A 33 4.56 19.26 -21.74
N GLY A 34 3.22 19.27 -21.72
CA GLY A 34 2.41 18.33 -20.98
C GLY A 34 2.60 16.89 -21.46
N ALA A 35 2.64 16.66 -22.77
CA ALA A 35 2.86 15.34 -23.35
C ALA A 35 4.27 14.80 -23.02
N GLU A 36 5.31 15.64 -23.15
CA GLU A 36 6.68 15.29 -22.78
C GLU A 36 6.78 14.95 -21.30
N ARG A 37 6.11 15.72 -20.45
CA ARG A 37 6.09 15.53 -19.01
C ARG A 37 5.41 14.21 -18.63
N VAL A 38 4.30 13.85 -19.27
CA VAL A 38 3.62 12.56 -19.06
C VAL A 38 4.54 11.39 -19.41
N ALA A 39 5.27 11.49 -20.50
CA ALA A 39 6.25 10.46 -20.87
C ALA A 39 7.42 10.37 -19.89
N LYS A 40 7.95 11.52 -19.44
CA LYS A 40 9.11 11.59 -18.58
C LYS A 40 8.82 11.11 -17.14
N TYR A 41 7.71 11.55 -16.55
CA TYR A 41 7.38 11.27 -15.15
C TYR A 41 6.50 10.03 -15.02
N SER A 42 6.98 8.92 -15.55
CA SER A 42 6.34 7.61 -15.51
C SER A 42 7.34 6.55 -15.07
N VAL A 43 6.95 5.72 -14.12
CA VAL A 43 7.76 4.62 -13.58
C VAL A 43 7.03 3.31 -13.79
N PRO A 44 7.64 2.32 -14.44
CA PRO A 44 7.03 1.00 -14.57
C PRO A 44 6.89 0.32 -13.21
N MET A 45 5.75 -0.30 -13.01
CA MET A 45 5.41 -1.04 -11.81
C MET A 45 5.15 -2.52 -12.15
N ALA A 46 4.88 -3.33 -11.14
CA ALA A 46 4.50 -4.72 -11.30
C ALA A 46 3.18 -4.87 -12.09
N ALA A 47 2.97 -6.06 -12.68
CA ALA A 47 1.75 -6.44 -13.39
C ALA A 47 1.40 -5.53 -14.60
N GLY A 48 2.40 -4.93 -15.25
CA GLY A 48 2.20 -4.06 -16.41
C GLY A 48 1.62 -2.68 -16.09
N LEU A 49 1.53 -2.33 -14.82
CA LEU A 49 1.11 -0.99 -14.39
C LEU A 49 2.25 0.01 -14.55
N ASN A 50 1.89 1.27 -14.76
CA ASN A 50 2.82 2.39 -14.70
C ASN A 50 2.31 3.41 -13.67
N TYR A 51 3.21 3.85 -12.79
CA TYR A 51 2.92 4.98 -11.92
C TYR A 51 3.32 6.27 -12.64
N ASN A 52 2.33 7.06 -13.01
CA ASN A 52 2.55 8.37 -13.63
C ASN A 52 2.32 9.48 -12.59
N TYR A 53 3.33 10.31 -12.42
CA TYR A 53 3.31 11.43 -11.48
C TYR A 53 3.48 12.81 -12.14
N ALA A 54 3.23 12.89 -13.45
CA ALA A 54 3.34 14.13 -14.21
C ALA A 54 2.47 15.28 -13.67
N ALA A 55 1.31 14.96 -13.08
CA ALA A 55 0.42 15.93 -12.46
C ALA A 55 0.77 16.32 -11.02
N LYS A 56 1.93 15.91 -10.51
CA LYS A 56 2.47 16.36 -9.22
C LYS A 56 3.32 17.61 -9.40
N GLU A 57 3.37 18.45 -8.39
CA GLU A 57 4.20 19.68 -8.38
C GLU A 57 5.67 19.33 -8.16
N VAL A 58 6.24 18.57 -9.10
CA VAL A 58 7.63 18.13 -9.07
C VAL A 58 8.35 18.45 -10.38
N ASP A 59 9.63 18.76 -10.25
CA ASP A 59 10.62 18.79 -11.31
C ASP A 59 11.92 18.18 -10.79
N GLU A 60 13.01 18.26 -11.52
CA GLU A 60 14.30 17.68 -11.12
C GLU A 60 14.81 18.28 -9.80
N THR A 61 14.53 19.56 -9.54
CA THR A 61 14.92 20.22 -8.29
C THR A 61 14.16 19.66 -7.09
N VAL A 62 12.85 19.53 -7.24
CA VAL A 62 11.99 18.95 -6.19
C VAL A 62 12.29 17.48 -5.99
N LEU A 63 12.52 16.71 -7.08
CA LEU A 63 12.88 15.30 -6.98
C LEU A 63 14.20 15.09 -6.25
N ALA A 64 15.21 15.91 -6.54
CA ALA A 64 16.50 15.86 -5.83
C ALA A 64 16.34 16.19 -4.32
N ALA A 65 15.48 17.15 -3.98
CA ALA A 65 15.19 17.46 -2.58
C ALA A 65 14.42 16.33 -1.87
N LEU A 66 13.49 15.67 -2.56
CA LEU A 66 12.77 14.50 -2.05
C LEU A 66 13.71 13.30 -1.85
N GLU A 67 14.66 13.09 -2.75
CA GLU A 67 15.68 12.05 -2.61
C GLU A 67 16.57 12.29 -1.37
N LYS A 68 17.01 13.54 -1.16
CA LYS A 68 17.74 13.89 0.07
C LYS A 68 16.94 13.62 1.32
N LEU A 69 15.65 13.97 1.31
CA LEU A 69 14.77 13.71 2.44
C LEU A 69 14.59 12.20 2.68
N ALA A 70 14.38 11.42 1.63
CA ALA A 70 14.25 9.98 1.74
C ALA A 70 15.50 9.33 2.35
N ASN A 71 16.70 9.78 1.92
CA ASN A 71 17.97 9.29 2.43
C ASN A 71 18.20 9.71 3.90
N GLU A 72 17.98 10.99 4.25
CA GLU A 72 18.14 11.45 5.63
C GLU A 72 17.10 10.81 6.58
N ALA A 73 15.90 10.52 6.07
CA ALA A 73 14.87 9.83 6.81
C ALA A 73 15.06 8.30 6.89
N GLU A 74 16.09 7.74 6.25
CA GLU A 74 16.34 6.29 6.18
C GLU A 74 15.12 5.52 5.65
N LEU A 75 14.47 6.04 4.59
CA LEU A 75 13.18 5.54 4.11
C LEU A 75 13.25 4.07 3.66
N SER A 76 14.31 3.71 2.93
CA SER A 76 14.48 2.34 2.42
C SER A 76 14.71 1.34 3.55
N GLU A 77 15.54 1.69 4.51
CA GLU A 77 15.83 0.87 5.69
C GLU A 77 14.57 0.67 6.55
N LYS A 78 13.80 1.73 6.75
CA LYS A 78 12.53 1.67 7.48
C LYS A 78 11.49 0.83 6.76
N PHE A 79 11.45 0.90 5.43
CA PHE A 79 10.57 0.04 4.64
C PHE A 79 10.98 -1.43 4.77
N GLU A 80 12.27 -1.73 4.73
CA GLU A 80 12.75 -3.11 4.94
C GLU A 80 12.46 -3.62 6.36
N GLU A 81 12.62 -2.79 7.38
CA GLU A 81 12.24 -3.14 8.75
C GLU A 81 10.74 -3.47 8.84
N LEU A 82 9.86 -2.64 8.26
CA LEU A 82 8.42 -2.91 8.15
C LEU A 82 8.17 -4.25 7.46
N TYR A 83 8.79 -4.45 6.30
CA TYR A 83 8.60 -5.64 5.48
C TYR A 83 9.06 -6.92 6.16
N ASN A 84 10.08 -6.83 7.02
CA ASN A 84 10.60 -7.94 7.81
C ASN A 84 9.93 -8.10 9.19
N GLY A 85 8.86 -7.35 9.46
CA GLY A 85 8.04 -7.53 10.65
C GLY A 85 8.54 -6.83 11.91
N ALA A 86 9.28 -5.74 11.78
CA ALA A 86 9.57 -4.90 12.93
C ALA A 86 8.29 -4.27 13.49
N VAL A 87 8.25 -4.08 14.80
CA VAL A 87 7.17 -3.33 15.46
C VAL A 87 7.37 -1.85 15.18
N ILE A 88 6.70 -1.34 14.14
CA ILE A 88 6.80 0.06 13.72
C ILE A 88 5.61 0.91 14.17
N ASN A 89 4.47 0.30 14.42
CA ASN A 89 3.34 0.99 15.06
C ASN A 89 3.54 0.94 16.58
N THR A 90 4.33 1.88 17.08
CA THR A 90 4.70 1.94 18.50
C THR A 90 3.53 2.33 19.40
N GLY A 91 2.51 3.03 18.86
CA GLY A 91 1.31 3.41 19.64
C GLY A 91 0.45 2.23 20.03
N GLU A 92 0.41 1.19 19.20
CA GLU A 92 -0.35 -0.04 19.44
C GLU A 92 0.55 -1.27 19.67
N ASN A 93 1.86 -1.08 19.67
CA ASN A 93 2.87 -2.14 19.76
C ASN A 93 2.65 -3.26 18.72
N ARG A 94 2.48 -2.89 17.44
CA ARG A 94 2.13 -3.82 16.36
C ARG A 94 3.11 -3.77 15.18
N MET A 95 3.29 -4.94 14.58
CA MET A 95 3.84 -5.09 13.24
C MET A 95 2.80 -4.68 12.20
N VAL A 96 3.26 -4.28 11.00
CA VAL A 96 2.40 -3.99 9.83
C VAL A 96 2.68 -5.04 8.77
N LEU A 97 1.84 -6.08 8.70
CA LEU A 97 2.09 -7.29 7.92
C LEU A 97 1.10 -7.49 6.76
N HIS A 98 0.47 -6.44 6.25
CA HIS A 98 -0.54 -6.54 5.17
C HIS A 98 0.00 -7.22 3.91
N HIS A 99 1.31 -7.11 3.62
CA HIS A 99 1.95 -7.76 2.48
C HIS A 99 1.94 -9.30 2.59
N LEU A 100 1.91 -9.87 3.80
CA LEU A 100 1.83 -11.33 3.99
C LEU A 100 0.48 -11.91 3.58
N ALA A 101 -0.56 -11.08 3.46
CA ALA A 101 -1.84 -11.50 2.87
C ALA A 101 -1.75 -11.68 1.34
N ARG A 102 -0.62 -11.37 0.73
CA ARG A 102 -0.29 -11.64 -0.68
C ARG A 102 0.70 -12.79 -0.73
N VAL A 103 0.23 -13.97 -1.11
CA VAL A 103 0.97 -15.27 -0.98
C VAL A 103 2.37 -15.24 -1.59
N GLN A 104 2.56 -14.45 -2.65
CA GLN A 104 3.83 -14.36 -3.40
C GLN A 104 4.82 -13.35 -2.81
N LEU A 105 4.38 -12.51 -1.87
CA LEU A 105 5.19 -11.42 -1.34
C LEU A 105 5.73 -11.75 0.05
N GLY A 106 6.95 -11.30 0.28
CA GLY A 106 7.61 -11.37 1.57
C GLY A 106 8.24 -12.71 1.92
N LYS A 107 9.04 -12.66 2.95
CA LYS A 107 9.68 -13.81 3.60
C LYS A 107 8.83 -14.26 4.79
N ALA A 108 9.20 -15.37 5.41
CA ALA A 108 8.68 -15.74 6.72
C ALA A 108 8.95 -14.63 7.75
N VAL A 109 7.95 -14.27 8.52
CA VAL A 109 8.08 -13.35 9.66
C VAL A 109 7.71 -14.12 10.91
N VAL A 110 8.71 -14.49 11.70
CA VAL A 110 8.51 -15.25 12.93
C VAL A 110 8.41 -14.28 14.11
N ALA A 111 7.28 -14.29 14.80
CA ALA A 111 7.07 -13.54 16.02
C ALA A 111 6.35 -14.40 17.05
N ASP A 112 6.82 -14.36 18.29
CA ASP A 112 6.31 -15.17 19.40
C ASP A 112 6.28 -16.69 19.07
N GLY A 113 7.28 -17.17 18.33
CA GLY A 113 7.38 -18.58 17.91
C GLY A 113 6.41 -19.00 16.79
N VAL A 114 5.66 -18.06 16.22
CA VAL A 114 4.69 -18.30 15.14
C VAL A 114 5.16 -17.67 13.85
N ASP A 115 5.20 -18.46 12.76
CA ASP A 115 5.36 -17.91 11.42
C ASP A 115 4.05 -17.21 11.00
N LYS A 116 4.10 -15.90 10.94
CA LYS A 116 2.93 -15.08 10.57
C LYS A 116 2.52 -15.30 9.12
N ARG A 117 3.45 -15.63 8.22
CA ARG A 117 3.13 -15.95 6.83
C ARG A 117 2.30 -17.23 6.73
N GLU A 118 2.70 -18.29 7.40
CA GLU A 118 1.91 -19.54 7.44
C GLU A 118 0.53 -19.30 8.01
N PHE A 119 0.42 -18.49 9.05
CA PHE A 119 -0.87 -18.10 9.60
C PHE A 119 -1.77 -17.44 8.54
N TYR A 120 -1.27 -16.43 7.79
CA TYR A 120 -2.07 -15.76 6.76
C TYR A 120 -2.47 -16.71 5.63
N VAL A 121 -1.59 -17.59 5.17
CA VAL A 121 -1.88 -18.62 4.16
C VAL A 121 -2.99 -19.55 4.65
N ALA A 122 -2.92 -20.01 5.89
CA ALA A 122 -3.94 -20.86 6.48
C ALA A 122 -5.30 -20.15 6.59
N GLN A 123 -5.33 -18.86 6.94
CA GLN A 123 -6.58 -18.07 6.98
C GLN A 123 -7.18 -17.88 5.58
N GLN A 124 -6.37 -17.62 4.56
CA GLN A 124 -6.85 -17.52 3.18
C GLN A 124 -7.45 -18.84 2.70
N LYS A 125 -6.78 -19.96 2.99
CA LYS A 125 -7.31 -21.28 2.68
C LYS A 125 -8.65 -21.54 3.39
N LYS A 126 -8.75 -21.22 4.67
CA LYS A 126 -9.98 -21.36 5.45
C LYS A 126 -11.12 -20.56 4.85
N ALA A 127 -10.87 -19.31 4.42
CA ALA A 127 -11.86 -18.47 3.76
C ALA A 127 -12.33 -19.07 2.43
N ALA A 128 -11.38 -19.56 1.60
CA ALA A 128 -11.69 -20.22 0.34
C ALA A 128 -12.49 -21.51 0.52
N ASP A 129 -12.09 -22.34 1.46
CA ASP A 129 -12.80 -23.60 1.79
C ASP A 129 -14.24 -23.33 2.25
N PHE A 130 -14.45 -22.30 3.07
CA PHE A 130 -15.77 -21.86 3.50
C PHE A 130 -16.63 -21.40 2.31
N ALA A 131 -16.09 -20.52 1.48
CA ALA A 131 -16.80 -20.02 0.29
C ALA A 131 -17.21 -21.18 -0.64
N ASN A 132 -16.29 -22.13 -0.90
CA ASN A 132 -16.56 -23.29 -1.73
C ASN A 132 -17.68 -24.16 -1.16
N LYS A 133 -17.74 -24.37 0.15
CA LYS A 133 -18.81 -25.13 0.81
C LYS A 133 -20.17 -24.44 0.69
N VAL A 134 -20.21 -23.11 0.82
CA VAL A 134 -21.44 -22.33 0.59
C VAL A 134 -21.90 -22.47 -0.86
N HIS A 135 -21.01 -22.32 -1.83
CA HIS A 135 -21.34 -22.47 -3.25
C HIS A 135 -21.80 -23.88 -3.60
N ALA A 136 -21.18 -24.92 -3.04
CA ALA A 136 -21.60 -26.30 -3.23
C ALA A 136 -22.97 -26.61 -2.59
N GLY A 137 -23.40 -25.78 -1.63
CA GLY A 137 -24.59 -26.02 -0.84
C GLY A 137 -24.38 -27.02 0.30
N GLU A 138 -23.16 -27.21 0.73
CA GLU A 138 -22.84 -27.99 1.93
C GLU A 138 -23.13 -27.19 3.20
N ILE A 139 -23.08 -25.83 3.09
CA ILE A 139 -23.54 -24.92 4.13
C ILE A 139 -24.81 -24.26 3.64
N THR A 140 -25.89 -24.45 4.39
CA THR A 140 -27.22 -23.97 4.06
C THR A 140 -27.81 -23.13 5.20
N ASN A 141 -28.96 -22.50 4.94
CA ASN A 141 -29.74 -21.85 5.98
C ASN A 141 -30.42 -22.91 6.90
N GLU A 142 -31.17 -22.47 7.91
CA GLU A 142 -31.85 -23.32 8.87
C GLU A 142 -32.91 -24.23 8.25
N ASN A 143 -33.40 -23.89 7.06
CA ASN A 143 -34.38 -24.69 6.30
C ASN A 143 -33.70 -25.67 5.32
N GLY A 144 -32.39 -25.78 5.30
CA GLY A 144 -31.65 -26.62 4.36
C GLY A 144 -31.54 -26.06 2.94
N GLU A 145 -31.83 -24.79 2.74
CA GLU A 145 -31.76 -24.11 1.44
C GLU A 145 -30.41 -23.40 1.23
N LYS A 146 -29.99 -23.34 -0.02
CA LYS A 146 -28.78 -22.59 -0.39
C LYS A 146 -28.95 -21.08 -0.17
N PHE A 147 -27.89 -20.43 0.27
CA PHE A 147 -27.86 -18.98 0.31
C PHE A 147 -27.84 -18.39 -1.12
N THR A 148 -28.76 -17.47 -1.39
CA THR A 148 -28.89 -16.78 -2.68
C THR A 148 -28.54 -15.30 -2.60
N THR A 149 -28.41 -14.78 -1.38
CA THR A 149 -28.19 -13.35 -1.13
C THR A 149 -27.08 -13.17 -0.12
N VAL A 150 -26.17 -12.25 -0.44
CA VAL A 150 -25.12 -11.78 0.47
C VAL A 150 -25.39 -10.32 0.79
N VAL A 151 -25.44 -9.98 2.08
CA VAL A 151 -25.58 -8.61 2.55
C VAL A 151 -24.23 -8.13 3.08
N GLN A 152 -23.61 -7.19 2.36
CA GLN A 152 -22.35 -6.56 2.78
C GLN A 152 -22.68 -5.32 3.63
N ILE A 153 -22.23 -5.33 4.87
CA ILE A 153 -22.35 -4.19 5.79
C ILE A 153 -20.95 -3.68 6.09
N GLY A 154 -20.71 -2.41 5.83
CA GLY A 154 -19.39 -1.80 6.06
C GLY A 154 -19.39 -0.29 5.89
N ILE A 155 -18.39 0.36 6.51
CA ILE A 155 -18.15 1.78 6.41
C ILE A 155 -16.72 1.97 5.88
N GLY A 156 -16.53 2.82 4.88
CA GLY A 156 -15.22 3.10 4.29
C GLY A 156 -14.57 1.85 3.69
N GLY A 157 -13.40 1.45 4.18
CA GLY A 157 -12.65 0.31 3.64
C GLY A 157 -13.36 -1.04 3.75
N SER A 158 -14.26 -1.21 4.68
CA SER A 158 -15.07 -2.44 4.81
C SER A 158 -16.14 -2.56 3.72
N ASP A 159 -16.48 -1.49 3.02
CA ASP A 159 -17.41 -1.46 1.90
C ASP A 159 -16.70 -1.27 0.56
N LEU A 160 -15.81 -0.27 0.46
CA LEU A 160 -15.21 0.12 -0.81
C LEU A 160 -14.38 -0.98 -1.48
N GLY A 161 -13.61 -1.74 -0.72
CA GLY A 161 -12.82 -2.86 -1.24
C GLY A 161 -13.69 -3.98 -1.82
N PRO A 162 -14.61 -4.59 -1.04
CA PRO A 162 -15.54 -5.60 -1.53
C PRO A 162 -16.41 -5.10 -2.69
N ARG A 163 -16.91 -3.86 -2.63
CA ARG A 163 -17.70 -3.27 -3.71
C ARG A 163 -16.90 -3.10 -5.00
N ALA A 164 -15.66 -2.64 -4.93
CA ALA A 164 -14.80 -2.49 -6.09
C ALA A 164 -14.56 -3.84 -6.80
N LEU A 165 -14.31 -4.90 -6.02
CA LEU A 165 -14.14 -6.26 -6.57
C LEU A 165 -15.43 -6.84 -7.15
N TYR A 166 -16.60 -6.49 -6.59
CA TYR A 166 -17.88 -6.93 -7.11
C TYR A 166 -18.28 -6.25 -8.42
N ILE A 167 -17.87 -4.98 -8.60
CA ILE A 167 -18.20 -4.19 -9.80
C ILE A 167 -17.23 -4.47 -10.96
N ALA A 168 -15.97 -4.83 -10.64
CA ALA A 168 -14.93 -5.09 -11.65
C ALA A 168 -15.18 -6.40 -12.42
#